data_9459fadaffdf94ed53910e92da6a1bcf
#
_entry.id   9459fadaffdf94ed53910e92da6a1bcf
#
_cell.length_a   1.000
_cell.length_b   1.000
_cell.length_c   1.000
_cell.angle_alpha   90.00
_cell.angle_beta   90.00
_cell.angle_gamma   90.00
#
_symmetry.space_group_name_H-M   'P 1'
#
loop_
_entity.id
_entity.type
_entity.pdbx_description
1 polymer ?
#
loop_
_entity_poly.entity_id
_entity_poly.type
_entity_poly.pdbx_seq_one_letter_code
_entity_poly.pdbx_strand_id
1 'polypeptide(L)'
;MQTTPHTPSQAPPSLVDPPPGKAPNPNLGSLTGIRFLALLPVFLTHAAFEGVFSDAKLSWGFLDGMGSIGYTSVSFFFVLSGFVITWSFRPTDTARKFWRRRLFRVFPNHLVAYVFTVVLMLAAGSAFDASGMVAQLFLLQAWVPDPLFIDTGNTVTWSLGADVAFYALFPLLLAAVRKIRPSRLWYWAGALVLVVIALPTLALTVLPDSPAMSVGGVSRSQYWFTYFFPLSRAVECVIGMVFARIVLSGRWIRLPVTAAAALVVVGYVTAQQLPFLYRLSAVPVVPLALLTASLAVADAEGRGTFLGGRRMVWLGELSFAFYLVHQPILAYGHVLISPRDAGGEVVPRTWDAPAGITLIVVAFAVSMALAWLMHNGVEKPAMRRWSRPRRRAAPPGPAGAAAA
;
A
#
# COMPACT_ATOMS: atom_id res chain seq x y z
N MET A 1 66.48 18.13 2.03
CA MET A 1 65.06 18.48 2.33
C MET A 1 64.18 17.81 1.28
N GLN A 2 63.66 16.64 1.61
CA GLN A 2 62.71 15.91 0.73
C GLN A 2 61.28 16.27 1.17
N THR A 3 60.54 16.89 0.28
CA THR A 3 59.10 17.18 0.49
C THR A 3 58.29 15.95 0.21
N THR A 4 57.64 15.39 1.24
CA THR A 4 56.65 14.32 1.12
C THR A 4 55.39 14.84 0.44
N PRO A 5 54.79 14.12 -0.55
CA PRO A 5 53.54 14.53 -1.16
C PRO A 5 52.36 14.27 -0.20
N HIS A 6 51.56 15.31 0.05
CA HIS A 6 50.27 15.21 0.75
C HIS A 6 49.28 14.35 -0.07
N THR A 7 48.92 13.22 0.49
CA THR A 7 47.77 12.43 0.00
C THR A 7 46.45 13.20 0.32
N PRO A 8 45.57 13.46 -0.65
CA PRO A 8 44.30 14.12 -0.37
C PRO A 8 43.44 13.22 0.52
N SER A 9 42.99 13.78 1.62
CA SER A 9 41.99 13.16 2.54
C SER A 9 40.76 12.75 1.75
N GLN A 10 40.52 11.44 1.63
CA GLN A 10 39.28 10.95 1.08
C GLN A 10 38.12 11.35 2.01
N ALA A 11 37.16 12.14 1.50
CA ALA A 11 35.92 12.45 2.18
C ALA A 11 35.20 11.14 2.57
N PRO A 12 34.55 11.07 3.74
CA PRO A 12 33.83 9.86 4.13
C PRO A 12 32.75 9.54 3.07
N PRO A 13 32.58 8.24 2.70
CA PRO A 13 31.62 7.84 1.68
C PRO A 13 30.22 8.38 2.04
N SER A 14 29.56 9.00 1.06
CA SER A 14 28.21 9.52 1.24
C SER A 14 27.28 8.36 1.60
N LEU A 15 26.39 8.55 2.57
CA LEU A 15 25.45 7.54 3.10
C LEU A 15 24.44 7.02 2.06
N VAL A 16 24.62 7.34 0.79
CA VAL A 16 23.74 7.03 -0.35
C VAL A 16 24.51 6.33 -1.48
N ASP A 17 25.82 6.20 -1.38
CA ASP A 17 26.61 5.49 -2.40
C ASP A 17 26.44 3.99 -2.22
N PRO A 18 26.10 3.25 -3.30
CA PRO A 18 26.10 1.79 -3.26
C PRO A 18 27.51 1.27 -2.97
N PRO A 19 27.61 0.08 -2.36
CA PRO A 19 28.92 -0.54 -2.13
C PRO A 19 29.68 -0.65 -3.46
N PRO A 20 31.03 -0.50 -3.45
CA PRO A 20 31.83 -0.58 -4.66
C PRO A 20 31.66 -1.96 -5.29
N GLY A 21 31.00 -2.01 -6.46
CA GLY A 21 30.85 -3.26 -7.20
C GLY A 21 29.74 -3.32 -8.24
N LYS A 22 28.63 -2.66 -8.07
CA LYS A 22 27.56 -2.45 -9.09
C LYS A 22 26.55 -1.46 -8.55
N ALA A 23 26.23 -0.43 -9.33
CA ALA A 23 25.02 0.38 -9.05
C ALA A 23 23.83 -0.57 -8.91
N PRO A 24 23.01 -0.47 -7.84
CA PRO A 24 21.86 -1.33 -7.67
C PRO A 24 20.99 -1.22 -8.91
N ASN A 25 20.51 -2.37 -9.44
CA ASN A 25 19.56 -2.36 -10.53
C ASN A 25 18.36 -1.50 -10.09
N PRO A 26 18.09 -0.35 -10.75
CA PRO A 26 17.03 0.54 -10.34
C PRO A 26 15.64 -0.09 -10.49
N ASN A 27 15.55 -1.24 -11.14
CA ASN A 27 14.30 -1.90 -11.48
C ASN A 27 14.03 -3.06 -10.51
N LEU A 28 13.18 -2.82 -9.51
CA LEU A 28 12.72 -3.81 -8.55
C LEU A 28 11.49 -4.56 -9.12
N GLY A 29 11.73 -5.40 -10.13
CA GLY A 29 10.69 -6.15 -10.85
C GLY A 29 9.87 -7.05 -9.92
N SER A 30 10.54 -7.79 -9.02
CA SER A 30 9.89 -8.67 -8.07
C SER A 30 8.98 -7.92 -7.09
N LEU A 31 9.41 -6.73 -6.62
CA LEU A 31 8.56 -5.87 -5.78
C LEU A 31 7.38 -5.26 -6.55
N THR A 32 7.49 -5.13 -7.86
CA THR A 32 6.36 -4.72 -8.69
C THR A 32 5.38 -5.88 -8.85
N GLY A 33 5.87 -7.06 -9.22
CA GLY A 33 5.00 -8.22 -9.46
C GLY A 33 4.28 -8.74 -8.22
N ILE A 34 4.92 -8.73 -7.05
CA ILE A 34 4.31 -9.22 -5.81
C ILE A 34 3.09 -8.37 -5.39
N ARG A 35 2.99 -7.11 -5.82
CA ARG A 35 1.80 -6.29 -5.56
C ARG A 35 0.52 -6.93 -6.04
N PHE A 36 0.56 -7.60 -7.19
CA PHE A 36 -0.60 -8.30 -7.70
C PHE A 36 -0.99 -9.48 -6.82
N LEU A 37 -0.02 -10.27 -6.36
CA LEU A 37 -0.30 -11.39 -5.44
C LEU A 37 -0.83 -10.89 -4.09
N ALA A 38 -0.31 -9.77 -3.57
CA ALA A 38 -0.81 -9.16 -2.35
C ALA A 38 -2.21 -8.54 -2.52
N LEU A 39 -2.59 -8.17 -3.74
CA LEU A 39 -3.90 -7.62 -4.04
C LEU A 39 -5.01 -8.69 -4.06
N LEU A 40 -4.70 -9.92 -4.48
CA LEU A 40 -5.68 -11.00 -4.55
C LEU A 40 -6.37 -11.28 -3.20
N PRO A 41 -5.64 -11.41 -2.06
CA PRO A 41 -6.28 -11.54 -0.76
C PRO A 41 -7.18 -10.36 -0.40
N VAL A 42 -6.79 -9.13 -0.75
CA VAL A 42 -7.62 -7.93 -0.52
C VAL A 42 -8.94 -8.04 -1.27
N PHE A 43 -8.90 -8.42 -2.54
CA PHE A 43 -10.11 -8.65 -3.34
C PHE A 43 -11.01 -9.73 -2.74
N LEU A 44 -10.43 -10.88 -2.36
CA LEU A 44 -11.17 -11.99 -1.76
C LEU A 44 -11.79 -11.63 -0.41
N THR A 45 -11.08 -10.82 0.41
CA THR A 45 -11.61 -10.29 1.68
C THR A 45 -12.84 -9.41 1.45
N HIS A 46 -12.78 -8.49 0.48
CA HIS A 46 -13.94 -7.65 0.17
C HIS A 46 -15.09 -8.48 -0.43
N ALA A 47 -14.79 -9.45 -1.30
CA ALA A 47 -15.81 -10.36 -1.82
C ALA A 47 -16.48 -11.20 -0.70
N ALA A 48 -15.72 -11.58 0.35
CA ALA A 48 -16.26 -12.28 1.49
C ALA A 48 -17.18 -11.39 2.36
N PHE A 49 -16.87 -10.10 2.48
CA PHE A 49 -17.70 -9.15 3.22
C PHE A 49 -19.05 -8.88 2.56
N GLU A 50 -19.17 -9.06 1.24
CA GLU A 50 -20.43 -8.89 0.53
C GLU A 50 -21.46 -10.00 0.82
N GLY A 51 -21.06 -11.11 1.44
CA GLY A 51 -21.98 -12.17 1.87
C GLY A 51 -22.80 -12.79 0.72
N VAL A 52 -22.20 -13.00 -0.45
CA VAL A 52 -22.90 -13.35 -1.69
C VAL A 52 -23.54 -14.74 -1.72
N PHE A 53 -23.17 -15.66 -0.80
CA PHE A 53 -23.68 -17.01 -0.80
C PHE A 53 -24.95 -17.20 0.03
N SER A 54 -25.94 -17.92 -0.49
CA SER A 54 -27.19 -18.27 0.20
C SER A 54 -27.00 -19.35 1.27
N ASP A 55 -26.02 -20.23 1.09
CA ASP A 55 -25.63 -21.20 2.11
C ASP A 55 -24.86 -20.49 3.24
N ALA A 56 -25.44 -20.45 4.43
CA ALA A 56 -24.84 -19.76 5.58
C ALA A 56 -23.48 -20.34 5.98
N LYS A 57 -23.32 -21.68 5.90
CA LYS A 57 -22.06 -22.35 6.25
C LYS A 57 -20.94 -21.98 5.28
N LEU A 58 -21.26 -21.92 3.99
CA LEU A 58 -20.31 -21.48 2.96
C LEU A 58 -19.96 -20.00 3.13
N SER A 59 -20.95 -19.13 3.36
CA SER A 59 -20.75 -17.70 3.56
C SER A 59 -19.87 -17.41 4.78
N TRP A 60 -20.18 -18.01 5.93
CA TRP A 60 -19.36 -17.86 7.13
C TRP A 60 -17.95 -18.50 6.98
N GLY A 61 -17.85 -19.67 6.33
CA GLY A 61 -16.56 -20.30 6.06
C GLY A 61 -15.67 -19.48 5.13
N PHE A 62 -16.26 -18.81 4.13
CA PHE A 62 -15.54 -17.89 3.24
C PHE A 62 -15.09 -16.64 3.96
N LEU A 63 -15.95 -16.05 4.79
CA LEU A 63 -15.62 -14.90 5.62
C LEU A 63 -14.51 -15.23 6.64
N ASP A 64 -14.60 -16.36 7.34
CA ASP A 64 -13.60 -16.79 8.31
C ASP A 64 -12.24 -17.05 7.65
N GLY A 65 -12.23 -17.72 6.49
CA GLY A 65 -11.00 -18.03 5.75
C GLY A 65 -10.35 -16.81 5.09
N MET A 66 -11.14 -15.90 4.52
CA MET A 66 -10.63 -14.78 3.72
C MET A 66 -10.71 -13.42 4.40
N GLY A 67 -11.58 -13.24 5.41
CA GLY A 67 -11.82 -11.94 6.02
C GLY A 67 -10.61 -11.31 6.69
N SER A 68 -9.66 -12.10 7.16
CA SER A 68 -8.48 -11.59 7.87
C SER A 68 -7.22 -11.45 7.01
N ILE A 69 -7.14 -12.13 5.87
CA ILE A 69 -5.92 -12.13 5.04
C ILE A 69 -5.69 -10.78 4.36
N GLY A 70 -6.75 -10.03 4.06
CA GLY A 70 -6.68 -8.67 3.51
C GLY A 70 -5.96 -7.69 4.43
N TYR A 71 -6.14 -7.80 5.74
CA TYR A 71 -5.44 -6.95 6.72
C TYR A 71 -3.91 -7.10 6.62
N THR A 72 -3.43 -8.35 6.52
CA THR A 72 -2.01 -8.65 6.32
C THR A 72 -1.49 -8.05 5.02
N SER A 73 -2.28 -8.12 3.95
CA SER A 73 -1.92 -7.54 2.65
C SER A 73 -1.81 -6.02 2.68
N VAL A 74 -2.68 -5.33 3.41
CA VAL A 74 -2.59 -3.86 3.57
C VAL A 74 -1.30 -3.49 4.33
N SER A 75 -0.95 -4.21 5.41
CA SER A 75 0.32 -4.03 6.11
C SER A 75 1.53 -4.22 5.19
N PHE A 76 1.46 -5.22 4.28
CA PHE A 76 2.50 -5.40 3.27
C PHE A 76 2.64 -4.16 2.37
N PHE A 77 1.53 -3.57 1.89
CA PHE A 77 1.58 -2.37 1.05
C PHE A 77 2.20 -1.18 1.78
N PHE A 78 1.95 -0.99 3.07
CA PHE A 78 2.56 0.09 3.84
C PHE A 78 4.05 -0.10 4.05
N VAL A 79 4.50 -1.30 4.40
CA VAL A 79 5.92 -1.64 4.46
C VAL A 79 6.59 -1.44 3.10
N LEU A 80 5.97 -1.96 2.04
CA LEU A 80 6.46 -1.82 0.67
C LEU A 80 6.55 -0.36 0.22
N SER A 81 5.54 0.47 0.58
CA SER A 81 5.54 1.91 0.29
C SER A 81 6.78 2.58 0.90
N GLY A 82 7.01 2.40 2.21
CA GLY A 82 8.19 2.94 2.90
C GLY A 82 9.51 2.47 2.29
N PHE A 83 9.60 1.18 1.96
CA PHE A 83 10.79 0.59 1.35
C PHE A 83 11.07 1.22 -0.02
N VAL A 84 10.10 1.19 -0.93
CA VAL A 84 10.29 1.64 -2.32
C VAL A 84 10.55 3.14 -2.43
N ILE A 85 9.86 3.97 -1.62
CA ILE A 85 10.12 5.42 -1.65
C ILE A 85 11.52 5.76 -1.11
N THR A 86 12.02 5.02 -0.13
CA THR A 86 13.39 5.19 0.40
C THR A 86 14.43 4.69 -0.58
N TRP A 87 14.21 3.52 -1.17
CA TRP A 87 15.09 2.95 -2.19
C TRP A 87 15.25 3.83 -3.42
N SER A 88 14.14 4.39 -3.92
CA SER A 88 14.10 5.20 -5.13
C SER A 88 14.46 6.68 -4.93
N PHE A 89 14.69 7.10 -3.70
CA PHE A 89 15.02 8.49 -3.38
C PHE A 89 16.42 8.86 -3.87
N ARG A 90 16.52 9.99 -4.58
CA ARG A 90 17.79 10.50 -5.12
C ARG A 90 18.28 11.70 -4.29
N PRO A 91 19.60 11.88 -4.11
CA PRO A 91 20.14 13.05 -3.39
C PRO A 91 19.70 14.41 -3.98
N THR A 92 19.43 14.44 -5.28
CA THR A 92 18.97 15.65 -6.01
C THR A 92 17.47 15.91 -5.87
N ASP A 93 16.74 15.01 -5.18
CA ASP A 93 15.30 15.18 -4.98
C ASP A 93 15.02 16.19 -3.86
N THR A 94 14.29 17.24 -4.21
CA THR A 94 13.69 18.13 -3.22
C THR A 94 12.34 17.58 -2.77
N ALA A 95 11.87 17.96 -1.56
CA ALA A 95 10.54 17.59 -1.06
C ALA A 95 9.44 17.95 -2.08
N ARG A 96 9.51 19.15 -2.69
CA ARG A 96 8.54 19.57 -3.73
C ARG A 96 8.53 18.66 -4.97
N LYS A 97 9.71 18.21 -5.45
CA LYS A 97 9.80 17.27 -6.58
C LYS A 97 9.23 15.90 -6.20
N PHE A 98 9.51 15.43 -4.98
CA PHE A 98 8.98 14.19 -4.45
C PHE A 98 7.45 14.24 -4.36
N TRP A 99 6.88 15.24 -3.67
CA TRP A 99 5.43 15.38 -3.51
C TRP A 99 4.72 15.51 -4.86
N ARG A 100 5.24 16.31 -5.78
CA ARG A 100 4.67 16.42 -7.12
C ARG A 100 4.57 15.07 -7.83
N ARG A 101 5.63 14.24 -7.79
CA ARG A 101 5.59 12.91 -8.42
C ARG A 101 4.55 11.99 -7.77
N ARG A 102 4.40 12.04 -6.44
CA ARG A 102 3.43 11.23 -5.70
C ARG A 102 2.00 11.72 -5.94
N LEU A 103 1.78 13.01 -5.89
CA LEU A 103 0.47 13.62 -6.17
C LEU A 103 -0.06 13.19 -7.55
N PHE A 104 0.73 13.36 -8.60
CA PHE A 104 0.30 13.00 -9.96
C PHE A 104 0.27 11.50 -10.24
N ARG A 105 0.77 10.69 -9.35
CA ARG A 105 0.59 9.24 -9.40
C ARG A 105 -0.73 8.81 -8.76
N VAL A 106 -1.16 9.46 -7.69
CA VAL A 106 -2.30 9.05 -6.85
C VAL A 106 -3.60 9.72 -7.32
N PHE A 107 -3.62 11.05 -7.33
CA PHE A 107 -4.86 11.82 -7.48
C PHE A 107 -5.60 11.62 -8.80
N PRO A 108 -4.96 11.52 -9.97
CA PRO A 108 -5.70 11.31 -11.21
C PRO A 108 -6.53 10.03 -11.20
N ASN A 109 -5.97 8.92 -10.73
CA ASN A 109 -6.68 7.65 -10.61
C ASN A 109 -7.74 7.72 -9.52
N HIS A 110 -7.43 8.36 -8.38
CA HIS A 110 -8.38 8.52 -7.29
C HIS A 110 -9.63 9.30 -7.74
N LEU A 111 -9.47 10.42 -8.44
CA LEU A 111 -10.60 11.22 -8.90
C LEU A 111 -11.49 10.47 -9.89
N VAL A 112 -10.88 9.72 -10.83
CA VAL A 112 -11.66 8.89 -11.77
C VAL A 112 -12.40 7.78 -11.02
N ALA A 113 -11.75 7.09 -10.08
CA ALA A 113 -12.40 6.06 -9.28
C ALA A 113 -13.48 6.65 -8.35
N TYR A 114 -13.28 7.85 -7.82
CA TYR A 114 -14.28 8.56 -7.03
C TYR A 114 -15.54 8.85 -7.85
N VAL A 115 -15.41 9.44 -9.04
CA VAL A 115 -16.55 9.69 -9.94
C VAL A 115 -17.23 8.38 -10.30
N PHE A 116 -16.47 7.35 -10.64
CA PHE A 116 -17.00 6.01 -10.92
C PHE A 116 -17.83 5.46 -9.73
N THR A 117 -17.31 5.59 -8.51
CA THR A 117 -18.03 5.18 -7.29
C THR A 117 -19.33 5.95 -7.12
N VAL A 118 -19.31 7.28 -7.28
CA VAL A 118 -20.53 8.11 -7.18
C VAL A 118 -21.59 7.67 -8.19
N VAL A 119 -21.17 7.41 -9.44
CA VAL A 119 -22.10 6.94 -10.49
C VAL A 119 -22.72 5.60 -10.12
N LEU A 120 -21.93 4.65 -9.60
CA LEU A 120 -22.43 3.35 -9.16
C LEU A 120 -23.36 3.48 -7.94
N MET A 121 -23.04 4.31 -6.95
CA MET A 121 -23.89 4.59 -5.78
C MET A 121 -25.25 5.14 -6.20
N LEU A 122 -25.26 6.15 -7.06
CA LEU A 122 -26.50 6.75 -7.56
C LEU A 122 -27.33 5.73 -8.36
N ALA A 123 -26.71 4.94 -9.21
CA ALA A 123 -27.37 3.90 -9.98
C ALA A 123 -27.95 2.79 -9.07
N ALA A 124 -27.23 2.45 -7.99
CA ALA A 124 -27.67 1.47 -6.99
C ALA A 124 -28.75 2.01 -6.06
N GLY A 125 -29.01 3.33 -6.06
CA GLY A 125 -29.92 3.96 -5.10
C GLY A 125 -29.41 3.91 -3.65
N SER A 126 -28.08 3.82 -3.48
CA SER A 126 -27.46 3.74 -2.15
C SER A 126 -27.53 5.09 -1.43
N ALA A 127 -27.63 5.06 -0.10
CA ALA A 127 -27.62 6.26 0.71
C ALA A 127 -26.33 7.08 0.50
N PHE A 128 -26.48 8.40 0.45
CA PHE A 128 -25.40 9.34 0.19
C PHE A 128 -25.11 10.17 1.47
N ASP A 129 -24.00 9.82 2.16
CA ASP A 129 -23.48 10.69 3.20
C ASP A 129 -22.54 11.73 2.59
N ALA A 130 -23.01 12.98 2.48
CA ALA A 130 -22.25 14.06 1.88
C ALA A 130 -20.93 14.35 2.63
N SER A 131 -20.92 14.23 3.96
CA SER A 131 -19.73 14.52 4.78
C SER A 131 -18.63 13.46 4.56
N GLY A 132 -19.01 12.19 4.54
CA GLY A 132 -18.12 11.08 4.24
C GLY A 132 -17.57 11.15 2.81
N MET A 133 -18.44 11.47 1.83
CA MET A 133 -18.03 11.62 0.44
C MET A 133 -17.06 12.81 0.23
N VAL A 134 -17.28 13.94 0.90
CA VAL A 134 -16.32 15.08 0.88
C VAL A 134 -14.99 14.67 1.50
N ALA A 135 -15.01 14.02 2.66
CA ALA A 135 -13.77 13.53 3.28
C ALA A 135 -13.03 12.54 2.40
N GLN A 136 -13.75 11.64 1.71
CA GLN A 136 -13.16 10.68 0.78
C GLN A 136 -12.55 11.35 -0.45
N LEU A 137 -13.19 12.39 -1.01
CA LEU A 137 -12.63 13.15 -2.13
C LEU A 137 -11.24 13.70 -1.81
N PHE A 138 -11.05 14.17 -0.57
CA PHE A 138 -9.77 14.69 -0.09
C PHE A 138 -8.89 13.66 0.62
N LEU A 139 -9.31 12.38 0.68
CA LEU A 139 -8.60 11.29 1.36
C LEU A 139 -8.39 11.53 2.87
N LEU A 140 -9.36 12.15 3.51
CA LEU A 140 -9.33 12.52 4.93
C LEU A 140 -10.16 11.60 5.83
N GLN A 141 -10.95 10.67 5.28
CA GLN A 141 -11.86 9.81 6.04
C GLN A 141 -11.16 8.95 7.10
N ALA A 142 -9.90 8.55 6.88
CA ALA A 142 -9.13 7.77 7.85
C ALA A 142 -8.71 8.56 9.10
N TRP A 143 -8.85 9.89 9.09
CA TRP A 143 -8.57 10.75 10.24
C TRP A 143 -9.76 10.92 11.18
N VAL A 144 -10.95 10.51 10.75
CA VAL A 144 -12.16 10.56 11.58
C VAL A 144 -12.21 9.28 12.43
N PRO A 145 -12.37 9.40 13.77
CA PRO A 145 -12.32 8.25 14.68
C PRO A 145 -13.62 7.43 14.69
N ASP A 146 -14.21 7.23 13.55
CA ASP A 146 -15.41 6.40 13.35
C ASP A 146 -15.24 5.53 12.09
N PRO A 147 -15.14 4.19 12.21
CA PRO A 147 -15.07 3.28 11.08
C PRO A 147 -16.27 3.38 10.14
N LEU A 148 -17.47 3.71 10.63
CA LEU A 148 -18.65 3.88 9.77
C LEU A 148 -18.51 5.04 8.79
N PHE A 149 -17.69 6.05 9.13
CA PHE A 149 -17.35 7.14 8.23
C PHE A 149 -16.49 6.68 7.04
N ILE A 150 -15.70 5.62 7.27
CA ILE A 150 -14.86 5.00 6.24
C ILE A 150 -15.69 4.18 5.26
N ASP A 151 -16.82 3.62 5.72
CA ASP A 151 -17.70 2.76 4.90
C ASP A 151 -18.52 3.54 3.87
N THR A 152 -18.41 4.87 3.86
CA THR A 152 -19.05 5.71 2.84
C THR A 152 -18.30 5.59 1.51
N GLY A 153 -19.02 5.32 0.42
CA GLY A 153 -18.50 5.33 -0.94
C GLY A 153 -17.52 4.19 -1.24
N ASN A 154 -16.27 4.50 -1.52
CA ASN A 154 -15.22 3.52 -1.80
C ASN A 154 -14.37 3.29 -0.54
N THR A 155 -14.73 2.28 0.23
CA THR A 155 -14.13 2.01 1.54
C THR A 155 -12.61 1.83 1.48
N VAL A 156 -12.06 1.21 0.42
CA VAL A 156 -10.62 0.91 0.34
C VAL A 156 -9.73 2.15 0.29
N THR A 157 -10.28 3.31 -0.07
CA THR A 157 -9.51 4.56 -0.22
C THR A 157 -8.98 5.12 1.11
N TRP A 158 -9.40 4.59 2.26
CA TRP A 158 -8.82 4.94 3.54
C TRP A 158 -7.31 4.68 3.59
N SER A 159 -6.83 3.57 3.03
CA SER A 159 -5.42 3.23 3.00
C SER A 159 -4.63 4.15 2.05
N LEU A 160 -5.27 4.63 0.98
CA LEU A 160 -4.70 5.65 0.12
C LEU A 160 -4.55 6.99 0.86
N GLY A 161 -5.50 7.33 1.74
CA GLY A 161 -5.39 8.46 2.67
C GLY A 161 -4.20 8.33 3.63
N ALA A 162 -3.96 7.12 4.15
CA ALA A 162 -2.77 6.81 4.93
C ALA A 162 -1.48 6.96 4.11
N ASP A 163 -1.43 6.46 2.87
CA ASP A 163 -0.28 6.64 1.97
C ASP A 163 -0.01 8.12 1.67
N VAL A 164 -1.04 8.95 1.48
CA VAL A 164 -0.89 10.41 1.30
C VAL A 164 -0.28 11.05 2.54
N ALA A 165 -0.68 10.64 3.74
CA ALA A 165 -0.06 11.09 4.98
C ALA A 165 1.42 10.67 5.07
N PHE A 166 1.75 9.44 4.68
CA PHE A 166 3.16 8.97 4.61
C PHE A 166 3.97 9.81 3.64
N TYR A 167 3.43 10.13 2.47
CA TYR A 167 4.13 10.98 1.49
C TYR A 167 4.32 12.41 2.00
N ALA A 168 3.34 12.97 2.72
CA ALA A 168 3.47 14.28 3.34
C ALA A 168 4.60 14.30 4.38
N LEU A 169 4.67 13.28 5.23
CA LEU A 169 5.64 13.14 6.30
C LEU A 169 7.01 12.63 5.82
N PHE A 170 7.10 12.03 4.63
CA PHE A 170 8.30 11.32 4.15
C PHE A 170 9.60 12.13 4.24
N PRO A 171 9.68 13.43 3.86
CA PRO A 171 10.92 14.18 3.96
C PRO A 171 11.45 14.28 5.41
N LEU A 172 10.55 14.42 6.39
CA LEU A 172 10.90 14.45 7.81
C LEU A 172 11.32 13.08 8.31
N LEU A 173 10.53 12.05 7.99
CA LEU A 173 10.83 10.66 8.35
C LEU A 173 12.17 10.21 7.74
N LEU A 174 12.43 10.55 6.48
CA LEU A 174 13.69 10.24 5.83
C LEU A 174 14.86 10.93 6.50
N ALA A 175 14.72 12.21 6.88
CA ALA A 175 15.76 12.93 7.60
C ALA A 175 16.07 12.28 8.97
N ALA A 176 15.04 11.83 9.69
CA ALA A 176 15.19 11.10 10.95
C ALA A 176 15.87 9.74 10.75
N VAL A 177 15.35 8.93 9.81
CA VAL A 177 15.89 7.59 9.51
C VAL A 177 17.33 7.67 9.01
N ARG A 178 17.73 8.71 8.28
CA ARG A 178 19.11 8.93 7.82
C ARG A 178 20.10 9.21 8.94
N LYS A 179 19.68 9.79 10.05
CA LYS A 179 20.52 10.04 11.24
C LYS A 179 20.90 8.76 11.98
N ILE A 180 20.18 7.65 11.75
CA ILE A 180 20.47 6.36 12.40
C ILE A 180 21.79 5.82 11.84
N ARG A 181 22.75 5.54 12.73
CA ARG A 181 24.02 4.89 12.35
C ARG A 181 23.73 3.49 11.76
N PRO A 182 24.41 3.05 10.68
CA PRO A 182 24.17 1.74 10.08
C PRO A 182 24.25 0.57 11.06
N SER A 183 25.13 0.64 12.08
CA SER A 183 25.24 -0.39 13.13
C SER A 183 24.02 -0.50 14.04
N ARG A 184 23.15 0.52 14.08
CA ARG A 184 21.97 0.56 14.95
C ARG A 184 20.65 0.31 14.22
N LEU A 185 20.68 0.09 12.89
CA LEU A 185 19.44 -0.07 12.11
C LEU A 185 18.58 -1.24 12.55
N TRP A 186 19.19 -2.39 12.91
CA TRP A 186 18.46 -3.55 13.42
C TRP A 186 17.81 -3.29 14.78
N TYR A 187 18.47 -2.55 15.67
CA TYR A 187 17.87 -2.14 16.94
C TYR A 187 16.65 -1.24 16.74
N TRP A 188 16.74 -0.30 15.79
CA TRP A 188 15.60 0.55 15.44
C TRP A 188 14.48 -0.22 14.76
N ALA A 189 14.79 -1.19 13.91
CA ALA A 189 13.79 -2.10 13.35
C ALA A 189 13.03 -2.84 14.46
N GLY A 190 13.77 -3.42 15.43
CA GLY A 190 13.17 -4.08 16.59
C GLY A 190 12.33 -3.13 17.45
N ALA A 191 12.80 -1.91 17.72
CA ALA A 191 12.05 -0.91 18.49
C ALA A 191 10.73 -0.52 17.78
N LEU A 192 10.75 -0.32 16.46
CA LEU A 192 9.53 -0.02 15.70
C LEU A 192 8.54 -1.20 15.69
N VAL A 193 9.03 -2.43 15.62
CA VAL A 193 8.19 -3.64 15.74
C VAL A 193 7.52 -3.67 17.11
N LEU A 194 8.25 -3.37 18.19
CA LEU A 194 7.67 -3.28 19.53
C LEU A 194 6.60 -2.18 19.61
N VAL A 195 6.78 -1.05 18.92
CA VAL A 195 5.74 -0.01 18.82
C VAL A 195 4.49 -0.58 18.15
N VAL A 196 4.61 -1.28 16.99
CA VAL A 196 3.45 -1.87 16.30
C VAL A 196 2.72 -2.88 17.20
N ILE A 197 3.45 -3.69 17.98
CA ILE A 197 2.87 -4.65 18.93
C ILE A 197 2.19 -3.94 20.10
N ALA A 198 2.71 -2.79 20.53
CA ALA A 198 2.16 -2.01 21.64
C ALA A 198 0.89 -1.21 21.26
N LEU A 199 0.67 -0.88 19.97
CA LEU A 199 -0.49 -0.09 19.54
C LEU A 199 -1.84 -0.72 19.94
N PRO A 200 -2.10 -2.03 19.73
CA PRO A 200 -3.33 -2.67 20.21
C PRO A 200 -3.50 -2.57 21.73
N THR A 201 -2.44 -2.81 22.51
CA THR A 201 -2.47 -2.66 23.96
C THR A 201 -2.83 -1.25 24.38
N LEU A 202 -2.20 -0.24 23.75
CA LEU A 202 -2.49 1.16 23.98
C LEU A 202 -3.96 1.49 23.67
N ALA A 203 -4.47 0.99 22.52
CA ALA A 203 -5.87 1.17 22.16
C ALA A 203 -6.82 0.62 23.23
N LEU A 204 -6.58 -0.63 23.67
CA LEU A 204 -7.41 -1.31 24.67
C LEU A 204 -7.36 -0.66 26.06
N THR A 205 -6.27 0.02 26.41
CA THR A 205 -6.09 0.60 27.76
C THR A 205 -6.50 2.06 27.84
N VAL A 206 -6.43 2.82 26.73
CA VAL A 206 -6.62 4.28 26.74
C VAL A 206 -7.92 4.70 26.09
N LEU A 207 -8.42 3.94 25.08
CA LEU A 207 -9.62 4.32 24.35
C LEU A 207 -10.88 3.68 24.93
N PRO A 208 -12.05 4.36 24.82
CA PRO A 208 -13.30 3.84 25.39
C PRO A 208 -13.73 2.52 24.72
N ASP A 209 -14.39 1.66 25.50
CA ASP A 209 -14.90 0.35 25.07
C ASP A 209 -16.23 0.43 24.28
N SER A 210 -16.82 1.62 24.18
CA SER A 210 -18.10 1.86 23.49
C SER A 210 -18.01 3.00 22.48
N PRO A 211 -18.83 2.96 21.41
CA PRO A 211 -19.73 1.87 21.05
C PRO A 211 -18.96 0.64 20.56
N ALA A 212 -19.43 -0.55 21.02
CA ALA A 212 -18.81 -1.81 20.62
C ALA A 212 -19.10 -2.12 19.14
N MET A 213 -18.16 -2.83 18.51
CA MET A 213 -18.37 -3.40 17.19
C MET A 213 -19.01 -4.79 17.29
N SER A 214 -19.75 -5.18 16.26
CA SER A 214 -20.31 -6.54 16.13
C SER A 214 -19.24 -7.63 15.93
N VAL A 215 -18.01 -7.24 15.56
CA VAL A 215 -16.91 -8.14 15.27
C VAL A 215 -15.71 -7.82 16.17
N GLY A 216 -15.04 -8.87 16.68
CA GLY A 216 -13.78 -8.74 17.39
C GLY A 216 -13.87 -8.35 18.87
N GLY A 217 -15.07 -8.05 19.40
CA GLY A 217 -15.26 -7.71 20.82
C GLY A 217 -14.55 -6.43 21.25
N VAL A 218 -14.38 -5.47 20.35
CA VAL A 218 -13.66 -4.21 20.57
C VAL A 218 -14.54 -3.01 20.20
N SER A 219 -14.18 -1.81 20.65
CA SER A 219 -14.91 -0.62 20.26
C SER A 219 -14.49 -0.07 18.89
N ARG A 220 -15.36 0.80 18.31
CA ARG A 220 -15.07 1.49 17.06
C ARG A 220 -13.80 2.32 17.14
N SER A 221 -13.56 3.03 18.24
CA SER A 221 -12.38 3.87 18.43
C SER A 221 -11.10 3.05 18.55
N GLN A 222 -11.15 1.90 19.25
CA GLN A 222 -10.01 0.97 19.37
C GLN A 222 -9.64 0.37 18.01
N TYR A 223 -10.64 -0.04 17.22
CA TYR A 223 -10.42 -0.55 15.86
C TYR A 223 -9.90 0.53 14.93
N TRP A 224 -10.52 1.73 14.92
CA TRP A 224 -10.05 2.85 14.13
C TRP A 224 -8.59 3.19 14.44
N PHE A 225 -8.23 3.37 15.70
CA PHE A 225 -6.87 3.74 16.11
C PHE A 225 -5.83 2.72 15.68
N THR A 226 -6.16 1.44 15.82
CA THR A 226 -5.21 0.35 15.52
C THR A 226 -5.06 0.13 14.02
N TYR A 227 -6.16 0.25 13.26
CA TYR A 227 -6.17 -0.19 11.86
C TYR A 227 -6.26 0.93 10.83
N PHE A 228 -7.06 1.96 11.06
CA PHE A 228 -7.32 3.01 10.07
C PHE A 228 -6.49 4.28 10.28
N PHE A 229 -6.16 4.60 11.52
CA PHE A 229 -5.50 5.88 11.83
C PHE A 229 -4.15 6.00 11.13
N PRO A 230 -3.93 7.04 10.28
CA PRO A 230 -2.74 7.11 9.43
C PRO A 230 -1.42 7.13 10.21
N LEU A 231 -1.38 7.71 11.42
CA LEU A 231 -0.13 7.75 12.19
C LEU A 231 0.21 6.40 12.82
N SER A 232 -0.77 5.61 13.25
CA SER A 232 -0.54 4.24 13.70
C SER A 232 0.02 3.38 12.56
N ARG A 233 -0.50 3.54 11.37
CA ARG A 233 -0.04 2.82 10.17
C ARG A 233 1.29 3.35 9.61
N ALA A 234 1.65 4.61 9.90
CA ALA A 234 2.94 5.18 9.49
C ALA A 234 4.14 4.42 10.08
N VAL A 235 3.99 3.75 11.22
CA VAL A 235 5.06 2.94 11.82
C VAL A 235 5.49 1.81 10.88
N GLU A 236 4.57 1.18 10.17
CA GLU A 236 4.87 0.14 9.17
C GLU A 236 5.62 0.70 7.96
N CYS A 237 5.23 1.89 7.51
CA CYS A 237 5.97 2.60 6.47
C CYS A 237 7.41 2.89 6.93
N VAL A 238 7.61 3.36 8.17
CA VAL A 238 8.95 3.61 8.73
C VAL A 238 9.76 2.32 8.86
N ILE A 239 9.14 1.19 9.23
CA ILE A 239 9.79 -0.13 9.20
C ILE A 239 10.32 -0.41 7.80
N GLY A 240 9.49 -0.23 6.76
CA GLY A 240 9.92 -0.36 5.36
C GLY A 240 11.11 0.53 5.02
N MET A 241 11.10 1.80 5.47
CA MET A 241 12.22 2.73 5.28
C MET A 241 13.52 2.25 5.94
N VAL A 242 13.43 1.73 7.17
CA VAL A 242 14.59 1.19 7.91
C VAL A 242 15.13 -0.05 7.22
N PHE A 243 14.27 -0.97 6.76
CA PHE A 243 14.70 -2.16 6.01
C PHE A 243 15.36 -1.81 4.67
N ALA A 244 14.85 -0.81 3.94
CA ALA A 244 15.53 -0.29 2.75
C ALA A 244 16.95 0.19 3.08
N ARG A 245 17.13 0.89 4.20
CA ARG A 245 18.45 1.33 4.65
C ARG A 245 19.35 0.19 5.10
N ILE A 246 18.82 -0.86 5.75
CA ILE A 246 19.59 -2.06 6.11
C ILE A 246 20.21 -2.67 4.85
N VAL A 247 19.39 -2.83 3.78
CA VAL A 247 19.85 -3.37 2.50
C VAL A 247 20.88 -2.43 1.85
N LEU A 248 20.56 -1.14 1.71
CA LEU A 248 21.43 -0.14 1.08
C LEU A 248 22.77 0.07 1.80
N SER A 249 22.82 -0.21 3.11
CA SER A 249 24.05 -0.13 3.89
C SER A 249 24.86 -1.44 3.91
N GLY A 250 24.47 -2.45 3.13
CA GLY A 250 25.15 -3.74 3.06
C GLY A 250 25.01 -4.61 4.33
N ARG A 251 24.06 -4.31 5.20
CA ARG A 251 23.87 -5.04 6.48
C ARG A 251 22.75 -6.07 6.45
N TRP A 252 22.35 -6.47 5.24
CA TRP A 252 21.33 -7.49 5.06
C TRP A 252 21.82 -8.88 5.48
N ILE A 253 20.95 -9.65 6.12
CA ILE A 253 21.25 -11.00 6.65
C ILE A 253 21.22 -12.11 5.59
N ARG A 254 21.08 -11.78 4.30
CA ARG A 254 21.02 -12.72 3.16
C ARG A 254 19.93 -13.81 3.30
N LEU A 255 18.78 -13.44 3.84
CA LEU A 255 17.62 -14.35 3.97
C LEU A 255 17.10 -14.73 2.57
N PRO A 256 16.98 -16.03 2.22
CA PRO A 256 16.40 -16.47 0.95
C PRO A 256 14.92 -16.05 0.83
N VAL A 257 14.48 -15.73 -0.40
CA VAL A 257 13.08 -15.33 -0.67
C VAL A 257 12.10 -16.41 -0.22
N THR A 258 12.43 -17.69 -0.44
CA THR A 258 11.57 -18.83 -0.03
C THR A 258 11.42 -18.91 1.48
N ALA A 259 12.50 -18.72 2.24
CA ALA A 259 12.44 -18.69 3.70
C ALA A 259 11.64 -17.48 4.21
N ALA A 260 11.83 -16.30 3.60
CA ALA A 260 11.05 -15.11 3.94
C ALA A 260 9.54 -15.30 3.63
N ALA A 261 9.20 -15.94 2.50
CA ALA A 261 7.83 -16.28 2.16
C ALA A 261 7.21 -17.29 3.15
N ALA A 262 7.97 -18.31 3.55
CA ALA A 262 7.52 -19.26 4.58
C ALA A 262 7.25 -18.55 5.92
N LEU A 263 8.11 -17.59 6.31
CA LEU A 263 7.88 -16.78 7.52
C LEU A 263 6.61 -15.94 7.43
N VAL A 264 6.21 -15.45 6.24
CA VAL A 264 4.92 -14.75 6.06
C VAL A 264 3.76 -15.68 6.35
N VAL A 265 3.78 -16.92 5.83
CA VAL A 265 2.75 -17.93 6.11
C VAL A 265 2.68 -18.25 7.60
N VAL A 266 3.82 -18.53 8.23
CA VAL A 266 3.90 -18.79 9.68
C VAL A 266 3.37 -17.60 10.47
N GLY A 267 3.81 -16.38 10.14
CA GLY A 267 3.35 -15.16 10.80
C GLY A 267 1.84 -14.93 10.65
N TYR A 268 1.28 -15.21 9.47
CA TYR A 268 -0.16 -15.15 9.24
C TYR A 268 -0.92 -16.17 10.11
N VAL A 269 -0.52 -17.44 10.09
CA VAL A 269 -1.15 -18.50 10.89
C VAL A 269 -1.06 -18.19 12.39
N THR A 270 0.09 -17.71 12.87
CA THR A 270 0.27 -17.29 14.25
C THR A 270 -0.64 -16.13 14.60
N ALA A 271 -0.80 -15.14 13.70
CA ALA A 271 -1.68 -14.00 13.92
C ALA A 271 -3.14 -14.44 14.15
N GLN A 272 -3.62 -15.51 13.49
CA GLN A 272 -4.99 -16.00 13.67
C GLN A 272 -5.27 -16.49 15.10
N GLN A 273 -4.26 -16.83 15.87
CA GLN A 273 -4.39 -17.29 17.27
C GLN A 273 -4.43 -16.14 18.28
N LEU A 274 -4.25 -14.91 17.82
CA LEU A 274 -4.18 -13.72 18.68
C LEU A 274 -5.54 -13.01 18.78
N PRO A 275 -5.74 -12.17 19.83
CA PRO A 275 -6.89 -11.29 19.91
C PRO A 275 -7.01 -10.39 18.67
N PHE A 276 -8.24 -10.01 18.33
CA PHE A 276 -8.58 -9.36 17.05
C PHE A 276 -7.65 -8.21 16.64
N LEU A 277 -7.41 -7.22 17.52
CA LEU A 277 -6.57 -6.06 17.17
C LEU A 277 -5.11 -6.44 16.85
N TYR A 278 -4.58 -7.49 17.48
CA TYR A 278 -3.21 -7.95 17.21
C TYR A 278 -3.07 -8.68 15.88
N ARG A 279 -4.15 -9.32 15.38
CA ARG A 279 -4.15 -9.98 14.06
C ARG A 279 -3.93 -8.98 12.93
N LEU A 280 -4.39 -7.73 13.12
CA LEU A 280 -4.49 -6.74 12.05
C LEU A 280 -3.12 -6.36 11.47
N SER A 281 -2.08 -6.26 12.34
CA SER A 281 -0.77 -5.81 11.88
C SER A 281 0.42 -6.31 12.71
N ALA A 282 0.23 -6.60 13.98
CA ALA A 282 1.33 -6.73 14.95
C ALA A 282 2.32 -7.86 14.61
N VAL A 283 1.83 -9.03 14.25
CA VAL A 283 2.70 -10.20 13.96
C VAL A 283 3.16 -10.24 12.51
N PRO A 284 2.30 -9.99 11.50
CA PRO A 284 2.70 -10.11 10.09
C PRO A 284 3.76 -9.09 9.65
N VAL A 285 3.90 -7.94 10.33
CA VAL A 285 4.76 -6.85 9.87
C VAL A 285 6.24 -7.25 9.72
N VAL A 286 6.75 -8.10 10.61
CA VAL A 286 8.14 -8.56 10.57
C VAL A 286 8.42 -9.42 9.34
N PRO A 287 7.71 -10.55 9.11
CA PRO A 287 7.96 -11.37 7.93
C PRO A 287 7.67 -10.63 6.62
N LEU A 288 6.72 -9.68 6.59
CA LEU A 288 6.45 -8.85 5.41
C LEU A 288 7.63 -7.92 5.08
N ALA A 289 8.26 -7.32 6.09
CA ALA A 289 9.47 -6.50 5.90
C ALA A 289 10.67 -7.34 5.44
N LEU A 290 10.84 -8.54 6.02
CA LEU A 290 11.86 -9.49 5.60
C LEU A 290 11.67 -9.93 4.15
N LEU A 291 10.43 -10.28 3.74
CA LEU A 291 10.12 -10.65 2.35
C LEU A 291 10.40 -9.50 1.37
N THR A 292 9.97 -8.28 1.72
CA THR A 292 10.22 -7.09 0.90
C THR A 292 11.72 -6.88 0.67
N ALA A 293 12.53 -6.97 1.72
CA ALA A 293 13.98 -6.82 1.63
C ALA A 293 14.65 -7.97 0.85
N SER A 294 14.22 -9.22 1.07
CA SER A 294 14.74 -10.39 0.34
C SER A 294 14.49 -10.30 -1.16
N LEU A 295 13.29 -9.87 -1.57
CA LEU A 295 12.94 -9.67 -2.98
C LEU A 295 13.77 -8.53 -3.60
N ALA A 296 13.93 -7.41 -2.89
CA ALA A 296 14.75 -6.30 -3.35
C ALA A 296 16.23 -6.69 -3.55
N VAL A 297 16.77 -7.50 -2.66
CA VAL A 297 18.13 -8.02 -2.77
C VAL A 297 18.26 -8.99 -3.95
N ALA A 298 17.29 -9.88 -4.13
CA ALA A 298 17.27 -10.79 -5.28
C ALA A 298 17.28 -10.01 -6.62
N ASP A 299 16.45 -8.96 -6.73
CA ASP A 299 16.42 -8.09 -7.91
C ASP A 299 17.76 -7.33 -8.10
N ALA A 300 18.33 -6.78 -7.01
CA ALA A 300 19.58 -6.01 -7.06
C ALA A 300 20.76 -6.89 -7.48
N GLU A 301 20.80 -8.15 -7.06
CA GLU A 301 21.82 -9.13 -7.43
C GLU A 301 21.57 -9.76 -8.81
N GLY A 302 20.48 -9.41 -9.49
CA GLY A 302 20.12 -9.97 -10.80
C GLY A 302 19.64 -11.42 -10.73
N ARG A 303 19.27 -11.91 -9.54
CA ARG A 303 18.67 -13.23 -9.36
C ARG A 303 17.20 -13.16 -9.82
N GLY A 304 16.92 -13.77 -10.98
CA GLY A 304 15.57 -13.82 -11.51
C GLY A 304 14.60 -14.52 -10.56
N THR A 305 13.46 -13.87 -10.31
CA THR A 305 12.34 -14.50 -9.60
C THR A 305 11.15 -14.61 -10.55
N PHE A 306 10.23 -15.52 -10.28
CA PHE A 306 8.95 -15.60 -11.00
C PHE A 306 8.20 -14.24 -10.96
N LEU A 307 8.28 -13.53 -9.81
CA LEU A 307 7.64 -12.24 -9.59
C LEU A 307 8.23 -11.11 -10.44
N GLY A 308 9.52 -11.19 -10.79
CA GLY A 308 10.22 -10.27 -11.70
C GLY A 308 9.94 -10.52 -13.18
N GLY A 309 9.20 -11.58 -13.50
CA GLY A 309 8.83 -11.92 -14.87
C GLY A 309 7.90 -10.89 -15.50
N ARG A 310 8.01 -10.70 -16.83
CA ARG A 310 7.27 -9.68 -17.60
C ARG A 310 5.76 -9.66 -17.33
N ARG A 311 5.12 -10.83 -17.21
CA ARG A 311 3.67 -10.96 -16.94
C ARG A 311 3.33 -10.48 -15.53
N MET A 312 4.11 -10.89 -14.52
CA MET A 312 3.88 -10.50 -13.13
C MET A 312 4.13 -9.00 -12.91
N VAL A 313 5.17 -8.45 -13.52
CA VAL A 313 5.44 -7.00 -13.47
C VAL A 313 4.29 -6.22 -14.11
N TRP A 314 3.78 -6.66 -15.26
CA TRP A 314 2.62 -6.04 -15.91
C TRP A 314 1.37 -6.08 -15.02
N LEU A 315 1.04 -7.23 -14.40
CA LEU A 315 -0.07 -7.35 -13.45
C LEU A 315 0.14 -6.44 -12.23
N GLY A 316 1.36 -6.37 -11.72
CA GLY A 316 1.72 -5.48 -10.62
C GLY A 316 1.62 -3.99 -10.94
N GLU A 317 1.82 -3.60 -12.21
CA GLU A 317 1.56 -2.23 -12.67
C GLU A 317 0.07 -1.88 -12.66
N LEU A 318 -0.81 -2.84 -12.96
CA LEU A 318 -2.26 -2.66 -12.92
C LEU A 318 -2.83 -2.64 -11.50
N SER A 319 -2.09 -3.15 -10.51
CA SER A 319 -2.58 -3.39 -9.15
C SER A 319 -3.17 -2.16 -8.48
N PHE A 320 -2.62 -0.97 -8.71
CA PHE A 320 -3.11 0.27 -8.11
C PHE A 320 -4.48 0.68 -8.68
N ALA A 321 -4.65 0.64 -10.00
CA ALA A 321 -5.94 0.94 -10.63
C ALA A 321 -7.00 -0.10 -10.23
N PHE A 322 -6.62 -1.39 -10.21
CA PHE A 322 -7.50 -2.47 -9.74
C PHE A 322 -7.97 -2.23 -8.29
N TYR A 323 -7.03 -1.87 -7.40
CA TYR A 323 -7.34 -1.57 -6.01
C TYR A 323 -8.42 -0.50 -5.85
N LEU A 324 -8.45 0.49 -6.72
CA LEU A 324 -9.40 1.59 -6.64
C LEU A 324 -10.81 1.23 -7.17
N VAL A 325 -10.93 0.23 -8.05
CA VAL A 325 -12.22 -0.07 -8.72
C VAL A 325 -12.90 -1.34 -8.20
N HIS A 326 -12.14 -2.28 -7.59
CA HIS A 326 -12.71 -3.59 -7.25
C HIS A 326 -13.81 -3.53 -6.19
N GLN A 327 -13.63 -2.70 -5.15
CA GLN A 327 -14.60 -2.62 -4.06
C GLN A 327 -15.93 -1.99 -4.50
N PRO A 328 -15.96 -0.84 -5.21
CA PRO A 328 -17.21 -0.33 -5.75
C PRO A 328 -17.93 -1.31 -6.70
N ILE A 329 -17.18 -2.12 -7.46
CA ILE A 329 -17.77 -3.14 -8.33
C ILE A 329 -18.40 -4.25 -7.49
N LEU A 330 -17.73 -4.73 -6.44
CA LEU A 330 -18.27 -5.74 -5.55
C LEU A 330 -19.51 -5.20 -4.81
N ALA A 331 -19.41 -4.09 -4.10
CA ALA A 331 -20.46 -3.55 -3.27
C ALA A 331 -21.67 -3.06 -4.09
N TYR A 332 -21.46 -2.16 -5.03
CA TYR A 332 -22.57 -1.56 -5.78
C TYR A 332 -23.00 -2.41 -6.98
N GLY A 333 -22.08 -3.15 -7.60
CA GLY A 333 -22.43 -4.10 -8.66
C GLY A 333 -23.37 -5.20 -8.15
N HIS A 334 -23.13 -5.70 -6.94
CA HIS A 334 -24.01 -6.64 -6.26
C HIS A 334 -25.42 -6.05 -6.05
N VAL A 335 -25.52 -4.82 -5.56
CA VAL A 335 -26.79 -4.12 -5.34
C VAL A 335 -27.53 -3.89 -6.65
N LEU A 336 -26.86 -3.51 -7.74
CA LEU A 336 -27.46 -3.27 -9.05
C LEU A 336 -28.17 -4.49 -9.65
N ILE A 337 -27.70 -5.70 -9.34
CA ILE A 337 -28.28 -6.95 -9.83
C ILE A 337 -29.24 -7.61 -8.80
N SER A 338 -29.41 -7.00 -7.64
CA SER A 338 -30.35 -7.46 -6.62
C SER A 338 -31.78 -7.01 -6.94
N PRO A 339 -32.80 -7.84 -6.64
CA PRO A 339 -34.18 -7.44 -6.83
C PRO A 339 -34.57 -6.28 -5.89
N ARG A 340 -35.58 -5.54 -6.27
CA ARG A 340 -36.21 -4.53 -5.42
C ARG A 340 -37.60 -5.01 -5.00
N ASP A 341 -38.04 -4.68 -3.80
CA ASP A 341 -39.37 -4.93 -3.31
C ASP A 341 -40.37 -3.95 -3.91
N ALA A 342 -41.65 -4.09 -3.52
CA ALA A 342 -42.72 -3.21 -3.99
C ALA A 342 -42.54 -1.74 -3.56
N GLY A 343 -41.76 -1.46 -2.52
CA GLY A 343 -41.39 -0.12 -2.05
C GLY A 343 -40.18 0.47 -2.75
N GLY A 344 -39.52 -0.30 -3.63
CA GLY A 344 -38.29 0.10 -4.33
C GLY A 344 -37.01 -0.14 -3.52
N GLU A 345 -37.11 -0.71 -2.32
CA GLU A 345 -35.97 -1.05 -1.49
C GLU A 345 -35.20 -2.26 -2.05
N VAL A 346 -33.88 -2.23 -1.97
CA VAL A 346 -33.03 -3.35 -2.43
C VAL A 346 -33.21 -4.54 -1.49
N VAL A 347 -33.64 -5.67 -2.03
CA VAL A 347 -33.63 -6.94 -1.31
C VAL A 347 -32.29 -7.62 -1.56
N PRO A 348 -31.40 -7.72 -0.56
CA PRO A 348 -30.09 -8.35 -0.73
C PRO A 348 -30.27 -9.75 -1.31
N ARG A 349 -29.73 -9.97 -2.52
CA ARG A 349 -29.78 -11.27 -3.16
C ARG A 349 -28.56 -12.07 -2.81
N THR A 350 -28.79 -13.29 -2.39
CA THR A 350 -27.75 -14.30 -2.24
C THR A 350 -27.90 -15.38 -3.32
N TRP A 351 -26.84 -16.06 -3.64
CA TRP A 351 -26.79 -17.05 -4.72
C TRP A 351 -26.30 -18.40 -4.19
N ASP A 352 -26.64 -19.48 -4.90
CA ASP A 352 -26.00 -20.77 -4.70
C ASP A 352 -24.49 -20.67 -4.99
N ALA A 353 -23.73 -21.70 -4.60
CA ALA A 353 -22.28 -21.70 -4.71
C ALA A 353 -21.76 -21.45 -6.14
N PRO A 354 -22.28 -22.11 -7.21
CA PRO A 354 -21.83 -21.87 -8.57
C PRO A 354 -22.08 -20.44 -9.04
N ALA A 355 -23.27 -19.89 -8.77
CA ALA A 355 -23.61 -18.54 -9.19
C ALA A 355 -22.84 -17.47 -8.39
N GLY A 356 -22.66 -17.65 -7.08
CA GLY A 356 -21.85 -16.78 -6.25
C GLY A 356 -20.36 -16.75 -6.66
N ILE A 357 -19.78 -17.92 -6.95
CA ILE A 357 -18.42 -18.01 -7.49
C ILE A 357 -18.33 -17.31 -8.86
N THR A 358 -19.32 -17.53 -9.73
CA THR A 358 -19.36 -16.86 -11.04
C THR A 358 -19.40 -15.35 -10.88
N LEU A 359 -20.22 -14.84 -9.97
CA LEU A 359 -20.30 -13.40 -9.66
C LEU A 359 -18.93 -12.84 -9.24
N ILE A 360 -18.25 -13.50 -8.32
CA ILE A 360 -16.92 -13.07 -7.84
C ILE A 360 -15.91 -13.07 -9.00
N VAL A 361 -15.91 -14.10 -9.85
CA VAL A 361 -15.03 -14.20 -11.03
C VAL A 361 -15.33 -13.11 -12.05
N VAL A 362 -16.61 -12.83 -12.31
CA VAL A 362 -17.03 -11.73 -13.20
C VAL A 362 -16.63 -10.38 -12.63
N ALA A 363 -16.85 -10.14 -11.33
CA ALA A 363 -16.43 -8.91 -10.66
C ALA A 363 -14.90 -8.72 -10.75
N PHE A 364 -14.13 -9.79 -10.59
CA PHE A 364 -12.67 -9.76 -10.79
C PHE A 364 -12.30 -9.39 -12.23
N ALA A 365 -12.90 -10.03 -13.22
CA ALA A 365 -12.63 -9.79 -14.63
C ALA A 365 -12.98 -8.34 -15.05
N VAL A 366 -14.14 -7.84 -14.61
CA VAL A 366 -14.57 -6.44 -14.82
C VAL A 366 -13.59 -5.48 -14.17
N SER A 367 -13.19 -5.74 -12.91
CA SER A 367 -12.20 -4.94 -12.21
C SER A 367 -10.86 -4.90 -12.93
N MET A 368 -10.40 -6.03 -13.48
CA MET A 368 -9.17 -6.11 -14.27
C MET A 368 -9.27 -5.32 -15.59
N ALA A 369 -10.41 -5.41 -16.28
CA ALA A 369 -10.63 -4.65 -17.51
C ALA A 369 -10.63 -3.13 -17.26
N LEU A 370 -11.34 -2.67 -16.23
CA LEU A 370 -11.35 -1.27 -15.82
C LEU A 370 -9.99 -0.80 -15.31
N ALA A 371 -9.26 -1.63 -14.57
CA ALA A 371 -7.89 -1.34 -14.14
C ALA A 371 -6.97 -1.13 -15.33
N TRP A 372 -7.07 -1.95 -16.36
CA TRP A 372 -6.30 -1.81 -17.60
C TRP A 372 -6.65 -0.50 -18.34
N LEU A 373 -7.93 -0.16 -18.44
CA LEU A 373 -8.38 1.12 -19.03
C LEU A 373 -7.85 2.31 -18.24
N MET A 374 -7.99 2.32 -16.93
CA MET A 374 -7.49 3.40 -16.07
C MET A 374 -5.98 3.53 -16.11
N HIS A 375 -5.25 2.42 -16.06
CA HIS A 375 -3.79 2.44 -16.13
C HIS A 375 -3.28 3.05 -17.44
N ASN A 376 -3.87 2.65 -18.58
CA ASN A 376 -3.43 3.14 -19.89
C ASN A 376 -4.01 4.53 -20.22
N GLY A 377 -5.27 4.82 -19.85
CA GLY A 377 -5.98 6.06 -20.17
C GLY A 377 -5.75 7.21 -19.21
N VAL A 378 -5.44 6.92 -17.94
CA VAL A 378 -5.32 7.93 -16.88
C VAL A 378 -3.93 7.94 -16.28
N GLU A 379 -3.48 6.82 -15.67
CA GLU A 379 -2.23 6.78 -14.90
C GLU A 379 -1.00 7.08 -15.76
N LYS A 380 -0.80 6.31 -16.83
CA LYS A 380 0.35 6.50 -17.74
C LYS A 380 0.41 7.91 -18.36
N PRO A 381 -0.68 8.47 -18.91
CA PRO A 381 -0.68 9.84 -19.43
C PRO A 381 -0.36 10.88 -18.37
N ALA A 382 -0.99 10.78 -17.18
CA ALA A 382 -0.74 11.68 -16.06
C ALA A 382 0.74 11.65 -15.62
N MET A 383 1.29 10.47 -15.46
CA MET A 383 2.70 10.27 -15.11
C MET A 383 3.65 10.84 -16.17
N ARG A 384 3.36 10.64 -17.45
CA ARG A 384 4.20 11.16 -18.55
C ARG A 384 4.17 12.69 -18.61
N ARG A 385 2.98 13.30 -18.45
CA ARG A 385 2.79 14.75 -18.63
C ARG A 385 3.23 15.58 -17.44
N TRP A 386 2.99 15.10 -16.21
CA TRP A 386 3.11 15.94 -15.01
C TRP A 386 4.17 15.48 -14.00
N SER A 387 4.63 14.22 -14.03
CA SER A 387 5.65 13.77 -13.08
C SER A 387 7.08 14.12 -13.49
N ARG A 388 7.35 14.39 -14.77
CA ARG A 388 8.67 14.79 -15.25
C ARG A 388 8.86 16.30 -15.09
N PRO A 389 10.03 16.78 -14.62
CA PRO A 389 10.36 18.21 -14.70
C PRO A 389 10.37 18.63 -16.17
N ARG A 390 9.76 19.78 -16.50
CA ARG A 390 10.00 20.39 -17.80
C ARG A 390 11.51 20.59 -17.96
N ARG A 391 12.13 20.01 -19.00
CA ARG A 391 13.47 20.37 -19.40
C ARG A 391 13.44 21.89 -19.63
N ARG A 392 14.17 22.67 -18.83
CA ARG A 392 14.49 24.04 -19.22
C ARG A 392 15.18 23.92 -20.57
N ALA A 393 14.68 24.64 -21.59
CA ALA A 393 15.43 24.83 -22.84
C ALA A 393 16.82 25.30 -22.44
N ALA A 394 17.85 24.64 -22.97
CA ALA A 394 19.20 25.14 -22.84
C ALA A 394 19.21 26.63 -23.29
N PRO A 395 19.86 27.51 -22.52
CA PRO A 395 20.04 28.88 -23.02
C PRO A 395 20.68 28.80 -24.41
N PRO A 396 20.25 29.65 -25.36
CA PRO A 396 20.88 29.70 -26.66
C PRO A 396 22.39 29.90 -26.42
N GLY A 397 23.20 29.02 -26.98
CA GLY A 397 24.65 29.13 -26.92
C GLY A 397 25.05 30.53 -27.45
N PRO A 398 26.20 31.09 -27.00
CA PRO A 398 26.67 32.36 -27.45
C PRO A 398 26.77 32.28 -28.97
N ALA A 399 25.97 33.12 -29.68
CA ALA A 399 26.05 33.28 -31.10
C ALA A 399 27.49 33.67 -31.44
N GLY A 400 28.10 32.91 -32.34
CA GLY A 400 29.51 33.08 -32.68
C GLY A 400 29.82 34.53 -33.07
N ALA A 401 30.69 35.12 -32.27
CA ALA A 401 31.48 36.28 -32.73
C ALA A 401 32.59 35.69 -33.62
N ALA A 402 32.24 35.56 -34.91
CA ALA A 402 33.23 35.30 -35.93
C ALA A 402 32.88 36.18 -37.13
N ALA A 403 33.84 36.99 -37.51
CA ALA A 403 33.96 37.82 -38.67
C ALA A 403 33.67 39.34 -38.47
N ALA A 404 34.68 40.07 -38.06
CA ALA A 404 35.14 41.28 -38.78
C ALA A 404 36.65 41.43 -38.54
#